data_a52e2e9e1b2eb111f5c21e8e0c3662c0
#
_entry.id   a52e2e9e1b2eb111f5c21e8e0c3662c0
#
_cell.length_a   1.000
_cell.length_b   1.000
_cell.length_c   1.000
_cell.angle_alpha   90.00
_cell.angle_beta   90.00
_cell.angle_gamma   90.00
#
_symmetry.space_group_name_H-M   'P 1'
#
loop_
_entity.id
_entity.type
_entity.pdbx_description
1 polymer ?
#
loop_
_entity_poly.entity_id
_entity_poly.type
_entity_poly.pdbx_seq_one_letter_code
_entity_poly.pdbx_strand_id
1 'polypeptide(L)'
;MKIGYLGPNESTFGYLAAEKFFDQVKKTEGLETGFEFTPYKNHNEVCYAVGSKEVKYGVIAVENVIDGVVAETIRAIDNIDGQFGLKVCAEVVVPIELFYMKKENNGALPKKLISHVVALRQCSHFVSKMQADGVAIELRDSTGAAAQEASTNPDIAVIASNNAAKICNLQILNKESVTDHKNSLTRFWIIGKEHANKTGKDKTCFLINLEQSVSGSLWKALGVFAERNINLLLIYPCPIPGKHWEYTFLIELRGYITDPGIIDAWSEFRKLGLSLNPPRFIGSYPDVTSQ
;
A
#
# COMPACT_ATOMS: atom_id res chain seq x y z
N MET A 1 -16.90 13.09 6.38
CA MET A 1 -16.01 13.08 5.19
C MET A 1 -15.82 11.65 4.75
N LYS A 2 -15.96 11.33 3.44
CA LYS A 2 -15.84 9.96 2.91
C LYS A 2 -14.39 9.61 2.56
N ILE A 3 -13.96 8.41 2.95
CA ILE A 3 -12.61 7.86 2.77
C ILE A 3 -12.75 6.47 2.14
N GLY A 4 -12.12 6.27 0.98
CA GLY A 4 -12.07 4.96 0.31
C GLY A 4 -10.89 4.11 0.80
N TYR A 5 -11.06 2.81 0.91
CA TYR A 5 -9.99 1.88 1.22
C TYR A 5 -10.18 0.52 0.52
N LEU A 6 -9.09 -0.23 0.37
CA LEU A 6 -9.14 -1.57 -0.22
C LEU A 6 -9.63 -2.59 0.81
N GLY A 7 -10.69 -3.31 0.47
CA GLY A 7 -11.15 -4.46 1.26
C GLY A 7 -12.66 -4.60 1.29
N PRO A 8 -13.17 -5.77 1.70
CA PRO A 8 -14.61 -6.02 1.77
C PRO A 8 -15.26 -5.33 2.99
N ASN A 9 -14.51 -5.07 4.06
CA ASN A 9 -15.01 -4.52 5.31
C ASN A 9 -13.86 -4.06 6.22
N GLU A 10 -14.18 -3.66 7.42
CA GLU A 10 -13.27 -3.12 8.45
C GLU A 10 -12.20 -4.12 8.96
N SER A 11 -12.28 -5.40 8.62
CA SER A 11 -11.31 -6.41 9.05
C SER A 11 -9.97 -6.36 8.30
N THR A 12 -9.82 -5.47 7.30
CA THR A 12 -8.64 -5.38 6.44
C THR A 12 -7.58 -4.42 6.97
N PHE A 13 -6.32 -4.61 6.55
CA PHE A 13 -5.24 -3.67 6.85
C PHE A 13 -5.42 -2.31 6.17
N GLY A 14 -6.13 -2.25 5.04
CA GLY A 14 -6.52 -0.99 4.40
C GLY A 14 -7.40 -0.13 5.29
N TYR A 15 -8.40 -0.75 5.95
CA TYR A 15 -9.23 -0.07 6.94
C TYR A 15 -8.41 0.39 8.15
N LEU A 16 -7.56 -0.49 8.72
CA LEU A 16 -6.71 -0.13 9.86
C LEU A 16 -5.78 1.05 9.56
N ALA A 17 -5.26 1.11 8.33
CA ALA A 17 -4.45 2.23 7.87
C ALA A 17 -5.27 3.53 7.79
N ALA A 18 -6.49 3.44 7.25
CA ALA A 18 -7.42 4.57 7.17
C ALA A 18 -7.80 5.08 8.56
N GLU A 19 -8.25 4.19 9.44
CA GLU A 19 -8.61 4.52 10.81
C GLU A 19 -7.45 5.19 11.56
N LYS A 20 -6.27 4.56 11.55
CA LYS A 20 -5.07 5.08 12.21
C LYS A 20 -4.71 6.50 11.74
N PHE A 21 -4.72 6.74 10.43
CA PHE A 21 -4.36 8.04 9.87
C PHE A 21 -5.41 9.10 10.21
N PHE A 22 -6.67 8.83 9.97
CA PHE A 22 -7.73 9.83 10.13
C PHE A 22 -8.08 10.08 11.59
N ASP A 23 -7.88 9.12 12.50
CA ASP A 23 -7.94 9.36 13.95
C ASP A 23 -6.84 10.32 14.41
N GLN A 24 -5.65 10.22 13.84
CA GLN A 24 -4.55 11.14 14.10
C GLN A 24 -4.88 12.54 13.58
N VAL A 25 -5.38 12.67 12.35
CA VAL A 25 -5.82 13.94 11.77
C VAL A 25 -6.91 14.58 12.63
N LYS A 26 -7.90 13.81 13.07
CA LYS A 26 -8.97 14.28 13.96
C LYS A 26 -8.41 14.88 15.26
N LYS A 27 -7.45 14.22 15.89
CA LYS A 27 -6.82 14.70 17.10
C LYS A 27 -5.99 15.97 16.91
N THR A 28 -5.27 16.04 15.77
CA THR A 28 -4.35 17.16 15.48
C THR A 28 -5.08 18.40 15.01
N GLU A 29 -6.14 18.24 14.21
CA GLU A 29 -6.88 19.35 13.60
C GLU A 29 -8.15 19.73 14.38
N GLY A 30 -8.47 18.99 15.46
CA GLY A 30 -9.67 19.26 16.27
C GLY A 30 -10.99 19.09 15.52
N LEU A 31 -11.04 18.20 14.52
CA LEU A 31 -12.22 18.00 13.70
C LEU A 31 -13.34 17.29 14.50
N GLU A 32 -14.50 17.95 14.63
CA GLU A 32 -15.68 17.36 15.27
C GLU A 32 -16.43 16.38 14.35
N THR A 33 -16.24 16.46 13.04
CA THR A 33 -16.95 15.64 12.04
C THR A 33 -16.35 14.25 11.94
N GLY A 34 -17.23 13.23 11.98
CA GLY A 34 -16.83 11.84 11.78
C GLY A 34 -16.37 11.54 10.35
N PHE A 35 -15.54 10.50 10.22
CA PHE A 35 -15.14 9.93 8.94
C PHE A 35 -16.05 8.76 8.61
N GLU A 36 -16.44 8.65 7.34
CA GLU A 36 -17.19 7.53 6.78
C GLU A 36 -16.22 6.74 5.88
N PHE A 37 -15.97 5.49 6.22
CA PHE A 37 -15.04 4.62 5.50
C PHE A 37 -15.82 3.73 4.52
N THR A 38 -15.44 3.78 3.25
CA THR A 38 -16.11 3.05 2.15
C THR A 38 -15.14 2.02 1.55
N PRO A 39 -15.50 0.71 1.58
CA PRO A 39 -14.67 -0.34 1.01
C PRO A 39 -14.78 -0.41 -0.51
N TYR A 40 -13.66 -0.73 -1.17
CA TYR A 40 -13.56 -0.99 -2.61
C TYR A 40 -12.83 -2.30 -2.88
N LYS A 41 -13.08 -2.92 -4.04
CA LYS A 41 -12.56 -4.26 -4.38
C LYS A 41 -11.08 -4.27 -4.75
N ASN A 42 -10.58 -3.20 -5.35
CA ASN A 42 -9.20 -3.12 -5.84
C ASN A 42 -8.68 -1.68 -5.83
N HIS A 43 -7.37 -1.52 -6.03
CA HIS A 43 -6.70 -0.22 -6.02
C HIS A 43 -7.22 0.74 -7.11
N ASN A 44 -7.59 0.23 -8.30
CA ASN A 44 -8.15 1.05 -9.37
C ASN A 44 -9.48 1.69 -8.95
N GLU A 45 -10.36 0.93 -8.29
CA GLU A 45 -11.64 1.46 -7.80
C GLU A 45 -11.43 2.54 -6.74
N VAL A 46 -10.49 2.35 -5.80
CA VAL A 46 -10.15 3.40 -4.82
C VAL A 46 -9.65 4.66 -5.52
N CYS A 47 -8.70 4.53 -6.46
CA CYS A 47 -8.17 5.65 -7.21
C CYS A 47 -9.26 6.36 -8.04
N TYR A 48 -10.15 5.60 -8.68
CA TYR A 48 -11.27 6.14 -9.46
C TYR A 48 -12.27 6.90 -8.57
N ALA A 49 -12.62 6.35 -7.40
CA ALA A 49 -13.53 7.00 -6.46
C ALA A 49 -12.99 8.34 -5.95
N VAL A 50 -11.67 8.45 -5.70
CA VAL A 50 -11.02 9.73 -5.40
C VAL A 50 -11.04 10.65 -6.62
N GLY A 51 -10.72 10.10 -7.79
CA GLY A 51 -10.69 10.83 -9.06
C GLY A 51 -12.02 11.47 -9.40
N SER A 52 -13.10 10.70 -9.29
CA SER A 52 -14.49 11.12 -9.53
C SER A 52 -15.09 11.96 -8.40
N LYS A 53 -14.36 12.15 -7.28
CA LYS A 53 -14.83 12.88 -6.07
C LYS A 53 -15.97 12.16 -5.31
N GLU A 54 -16.15 10.88 -5.51
CA GLU A 54 -17.08 10.05 -4.73
C GLU A 54 -16.62 9.96 -3.27
N VAL A 55 -15.30 9.83 -3.07
CA VAL A 55 -14.63 9.97 -1.78
C VAL A 55 -13.60 11.09 -1.82
N LYS A 56 -13.34 11.74 -0.68
CA LYS A 56 -12.34 12.81 -0.61
C LYS A 56 -10.92 12.27 -0.64
N TYR A 57 -10.66 11.18 0.07
CA TYR A 57 -9.37 10.52 0.16
C TYR A 57 -9.49 9.02 -0.09
N GLY A 58 -8.40 8.42 -0.56
CA GLY A 58 -8.26 6.97 -0.71
C GLY A 58 -7.03 6.48 0.05
N VAL A 59 -7.10 5.27 0.59
CA VAL A 59 -6.00 4.61 1.31
C VAL A 59 -5.59 3.37 0.55
N ILE A 60 -4.35 3.34 0.07
CA ILE A 60 -3.81 2.28 -0.79
C ILE A 60 -2.44 1.82 -0.29
N ALA A 61 -2.21 0.50 -0.22
CA ALA A 61 -0.93 -0.06 0.15
C ALA A 61 0.11 0.23 -0.94
N VAL A 62 1.31 0.70 -0.57
CA VAL A 62 2.37 1.00 -1.55
C VAL A 62 3.57 0.09 -1.41
N GLU A 63 3.93 -0.31 -0.20
CA GLU A 63 5.11 -1.11 0.06
C GLU A 63 4.97 -1.89 1.36
N ASN A 64 5.45 -3.13 1.36
CA ASN A 64 5.67 -3.93 2.57
C ASN A 64 7.16 -4.23 2.70
N VAL A 65 7.71 -4.14 3.91
CA VAL A 65 9.15 -4.33 4.15
C VAL A 65 9.66 -5.74 3.82
N ILE A 66 8.77 -6.72 3.69
CA ILE A 66 9.10 -8.12 3.36
C ILE A 66 8.82 -8.41 1.88
N ASP A 67 7.64 -8.00 1.39
CA ASP A 67 7.16 -8.32 0.04
C ASP A 67 7.55 -7.28 -1.01
N GLY A 68 8.03 -6.10 -0.58
CA GLY A 68 8.42 -4.99 -1.47
C GLY A 68 7.24 -4.15 -1.94
N VAL A 69 7.40 -3.52 -3.09
CA VAL A 69 6.43 -2.57 -3.66
C VAL A 69 5.17 -3.29 -4.18
N VAL A 70 4.01 -2.71 -3.91
CA VAL A 70 2.71 -3.18 -4.41
C VAL A 70 2.50 -2.66 -5.84
N ALA A 71 2.86 -3.47 -6.83
CA ALA A 71 2.82 -3.08 -8.25
C ALA A 71 1.42 -2.63 -8.71
N GLU A 72 0.35 -3.23 -8.18
CA GLU A 72 -1.03 -2.87 -8.47
C GLU A 72 -1.34 -1.42 -8.13
N THR A 73 -0.81 -0.92 -7.03
CA THR A 73 -0.95 0.49 -6.62
C THR A 73 -0.32 1.42 -7.63
N ILE A 74 0.90 1.10 -8.08
CA ILE A 74 1.62 1.93 -9.06
C ILE A 74 0.86 1.96 -10.38
N ARG A 75 0.38 0.80 -10.85
CA ARG A 75 -0.45 0.70 -12.05
C ARG A 75 -1.76 1.46 -11.93
N ALA A 76 -2.43 1.38 -10.77
CA ALA A 76 -3.70 2.09 -10.53
C ALA A 76 -3.51 3.61 -10.62
N ILE A 77 -2.46 4.15 -10.02
CA ILE A 77 -2.12 5.58 -10.12
C ILE A 77 -1.71 5.92 -11.55
N ASP A 78 -0.85 5.11 -12.19
CA ASP A 78 -0.38 5.34 -13.56
C ASP A 78 -1.53 5.42 -14.56
N ASN A 79 -2.51 4.53 -14.45
CA ASN A 79 -3.68 4.48 -15.33
C ASN A 79 -4.63 5.66 -15.15
N ILE A 80 -4.79 6.16 -13.93
CA ILE A 80 -5.88 7.09 -13.55
C ILE A 80 -5.38 8.52 -13.40
N ASP A 81 -4.13 8.74 -13.00
CA ASP A 81 -3.59 10.07 -12.72
C ASP A 81 -3.66 11.01 -13.94
N GLY A 82 -3.34 10.51 -15.12
CA GLY A 82 -3.43 11.29 -16.37
C GLY A 82 -4.83 11.86 -16.63
N GLN A 83 -5.88 11.22 -16.11
CA GLN A 83 -7.27 11.64 -16.25
C GLN A 83 -7.74 12.55 -15.12
N PHE A 84 -7.28 12.29 -13.88
CA PHE A 84 -7.86 12.93 -12.71
C PHE A 84 -6.87 13.75 -11.87
N GLY A 85 -5.57 13.69 -12.10
CA GLY A 85 -4.55 14.44 -11.36
C GLY A 85 -4.53 14.10 -9.87
N LEU A 86 -4.49 12.80 -9.55
CA LEU A 86 -4.38 12.33 -8.17
C LEU A 86 -3.04 12.72 -7.54
N LYS A 87 -3.05 12.95 -6.24
CA LYS A 87 -1.85 13.26 -5.46
C LYS A 87 -1.72 12.35 -4.26
N VAL A 88 -0.51 11.95 -3.94
CA VAL A 88 -0.19 11.41 -2.63
C VAL A 88 -0.07 12.59 -1.67
N CYS A 89 -0.93 12.60 -0.65
CA CYS A 89 -1.04 13.69 0.33
C CYS A 89 -0.36 13.35 1.65
N ALA A 90 -0.25 12.06 1.96
CA ALA A 90 0.37 11.58 3.19
C ALA A 90 0.72 10.09 3.07
N GLU A 91 1.42 9.59 4.07
CA GLU A 91 1.65 8.17 4.25
C GLU A 91 1.39 7.75 5.69
N VAL A 92 1.06 6.48 5.89
CA VAL A 92 0.92 5.85 7.20
C VAL A 92 1.54 4.46 7.18
N VAL A 93 2.22 4.08 8.25
CA VAL A 93 2.83 2.76 8.41
C VAL A 93 2.02 1.95 9.41
N VAL A 94 1.66 0.73 9.02
CA VAL A 94 0.87 -0.20 9.85
C VAL A 94 1.67 -1.47 10.06
N PRO A 95 1.85 -1.94 11.32
CA PRO A 95 2.43 -3.25 11.59
C PRO A 95 1.48 -4.36 11.10
N ILE A 96 2.07 -5.37 10.47
CA ILE A 96 1.34 -6.53 9.96
C ILE A 96 1.59 -7.71 10.89
N GLU A 97 0.64 -7.92 11.77
CA GLU A 97 0.60 -9.08 12.65
C GLU A 97 -0.54 -9.98 12.23
N LEU A 98 -0.22 -11.26 12.01
CA LEU A 98 -1.16 -12.26 11.55
C LEU A 98 -1.31 -13.36 12.61
N PHE A 99 -2.54 -13.72 12.87
CA PHE A 99 -2.90 -14.69 13.90
C PHE A 99 -3.68 -15.85 13.30
N TYR A 100 -3.44 -17.04 13.83
CA TYR A 100 -4.22 -18.23 13.54
C TYR A 100 -5.47 -18.23 14.41
N MET A 101 -6.62 -18.35 13.79
CA MET A 101 -7.90 -18.23 14.48
C MET A 101 -8.99 -19.12 13.88
N LYS A 102 -9.96 -19.45 14.70
CA LYS A 102 -11.17 -20.22 14.36
C LYS A 102 -12.41 -19.60 15.00
N LYS A 103 -13.57 -20.03 14.51
CA LYS A 103 -14.86 -19.69 15.15
C LYS A 103 -14.93 -20.19 16.59
N GLU A 104 -14.48 -21.43 16.81
CA GLU A 104 -14.52 -22.11 18.12
C GLU A 104 -13.20 -22.85 18.35
N ASN A 105 -12.69 -22.77 19.58
CA ASN A 105 -11.55 -23.60 20.02
C ASN A 105 -12.06 -24.89 20.65
N ASN A 106 -12.29 -25.89 19.82
CA ASN A 106 -12.70 -27.23 20.25
C ASN A 106 -11.52 -28.24 20.34
N GLY A 107 -10.27 -27.76 20.24
CA GLY A 107 -9.06 -28.59 20.25
C GLY A 107 -8.84 -29.43 18.99
N ALA A 108 -9.79 -29.48 18.06
CA ALA A 108 -9.65 -30.24 16.82
C ALA A 108 -8.94 -29.42 15.73
N LEU A 109 -8.15 -30.10 14.89
CA LEU A 109 -7.58 -29.52 13.69
C LEU A 109 -8.70 -29.10 12.73
N PRO A 110 -8.55 -27.98 12.02
CA PRO A 110 -9.50 -27.59 11.00
C PRO A 110 -9.35 -28.49 9.77
N LYS A 111 -10.39 -28.61 8.97
CA LYS A 111 -10.29 -29.27 7.66
C LYS A 111 -9.54 -28.40 6.66
N LYS A 112 -9.67 -27.08 6.81
CA LYS A 112 -9.07 -26.09 5.91
C LYS A 112 -8.48 -24.93 6.69
N LEU A 113 -7.35 -24.40 6.19
CA LEU A 113 -6.77 -23.13 6.57
C LEU A 113 -6.84 -22.19 5.36
N ILE A 114 -7.51 -21.07 5.50
CA ILE A 114 -7.74 -20.13 4.42
C ILE A 114 -7.11 -18.77 4.72
N SER A 115 -6.60 -18.08 3.73
CA SER A 115 -6.20 -16.66 3.82
C SER A 115 -5.86 -16.09 2.42
N HIS A 116 -5.44 -14.84 2.40
CA HIS A 116 -4.85 -14.21 1.21
C HIS A 116 -3.45 -14.79 0.94
N VAL A 117 -3.09 -14.90 -0.35
CA VAL A 117 -1.80 -15.50 -0.75
C VAL A 117 -0.58 -14.87 -0.08
N VAL A 118 -0.56 -13.54 0.08
CA VAL A 118 0.54 -12.83 0.75
C VAL A 118 0.61 -13.20 2.23
N ALA A 119 -0.52 -13.27 2.92
CA ALA A 119 -0.57 -13.65 4.33
C ALA A 119 -0.09 -15.10 4.57
N LEU A 120 -0.49 -16.04 3.70
CA LEU A 120 -0.01 -17.42 3.77
C LEU A 120 1.50 -17.52 3.52
N ARG A 121 2.03 -16.71 2.57
CA ARG A 121 3.46 -16.66 2.30
C ARG A 121 4.27 -16.08 3.46
N GLN A 122 3.74 -15.04 4.12
CA GLN A 122 4.37 -14.46 5.32
C GLN A 122 4.30 -15.35 6.56
N CYS A 123 3.53 -16.44 6.51
CA CYS A 123 3.36 -17.44 7.56
C CYS A 123 3.77 -18.85 7.09
N SER A 124 4.77 -18.94 6.22
CA SER A 124 5.11 -20.15 5.48
C SER A 124 5.47 -21.34 6.39
N HIS A 125 6.18 -21.11 7.49
CA HIS A 125 6.51 -22.13 8.47
C HIS A 125 5.25 -22.70 9.14
N PHE A 126 4.35 -21.82 9.57
CA PHE A 126 3.09 -22.24 10.18
C PHE A 126 2.20 -22.98 9.17
N VAL A 127 2.09 -22.47 7.94
CA VAL A 127 1.32 -23.11 6.86
C VAL A 127 1.86 -24.51 6.54
N SER A 128 3.18 -24.66 6.42
CA SER A 128 3.82 -25.95 6.14
C SER A 128 3.54 -26.98 7.25
N LYS A 129 3.52 -26.54 8.51
CA LYS A 129 3.14 -27.40 9.63
C LYS A 129 1.68 -27.87 9.51
N MET A 130 0.75 -26.95 9.23
CA MET A 130 -0.67 -27.28 9.04
C MET A 130 -0.87 -28.28 7.89
N GLN A 131 -0.13 -28.11 6.79
CA GLN A 131 -0.17 -29.05 5.66
C GLN A 131 0.35 -30.45 6.06
N ALA A 132 1.43 -30.51 6.82
CA ALA A 132 1.96 -31.78 7.33
C ALA A 132 0.97 -32.49 8.26
N ASP A 133 0.16 -31.73 9.01
CA ASP A 133 -0.91 -32.22 9.87
C ASP A 133 -2.19 -32.58 9.08
N GLY A 134 -2.16 -32.52 7.72
CA GLY A 134 -3.28 -32.91 6.85
C GLY A 134 -4.34 -31.83 6.58
N VAL A 135 -4.07 -30.58 6.96
CA VAL A 135 -4.98 -29.46 6.74
C VAL A 135 -4.87 -28.94 5.30
N ALA A 136 -6.00 -28.84 4.59
CA ALA A 136 -6.03 -28.24 3.25
C ALA A 136 -5.82 -26.73 3.30
N ILE A 137 -4.98 -26.19 2.39
CA ILE A 137 -4.72 -24.74 2.28
C ILE A 137 -5.48 -24.18 1.08
N GLU A 138 -6.29 -23.14 1.30
CA GLU A 138 -7.05 -22.51 0.22
C GLU A 138 -6.87 -20.97 0.23
N LEU A 139 -6.86 -20.39 -0.96
CA LEU A 139 -6.69 -18.94 -1.15
C LEU A 139 -8.02 -18.20 -1.11
N ARG A 140 -7.97 -16.95 -0.65
CA ARG A 140 -9.07 -15.98 -0.71
C ARG A 140 -8.55 -14.62 -1.16
N ASP A 141 -9.45 -13.79 -1.67
CA ASP A 141 -9.14 -12.48 -2.23
C ASP A 141 -8.56 -11.49 -1.20
N SER A 142 -8.88 -11.68 0.09
CA SER A 142 -8.31 -10.91 1.20
C SER A 142 -8.34 -11.70 2.50
N THR A 143 -7.50 -11.29 3.47
CA THR A 143 -7.53 -11.83 4.85
C THR A 143 -8.88 -11.56 5.52
N GLY A 144 -9.52 -10.43 5.21
CA GLY A 144 -10.85 -10.08 5.72
C GLY A 144 -11.95 -10.96 5.16
N ALA A 145 -11.95 -11.26 3.85
CA ALA A 145 -12.90 -12.19 3.23
C ALA A 145 -12.73 -13.59 3.82
N ALA A 146 -11.49 -14.04 4.01
CA ALA A 146 -11.19 -15.31 4.67
C ALA A 146 -11.72 -15.37 6.11
N ALA A 147 -11.56 -14.30 6.89
CA ALA A 147 -12.05 -14.22 8.25
C ALA A 147 -13.58 -14.27 8.31
N GLN A 148 -14.25 -13.59 7.40
CA GLN A 148 -15.72 -13.62 7.30
C GLN A 148 -16.23 -15.03 6.99
N GLU A 149 -15.60 -15.76 6.06
CA GLU A 149 -15.96 -17.15 5.76
C GLU A 149 -15.72 -18.07 6.97
N ALA A 150 -14.56 -17.96 7.63
CA ALA A 150 -14.25 -18.78 8.80
C ALA A 150 -15.22 -18.54 9.97
N SER A 151 -15.81 -17.34 10.09
CA SER A 151 -16.78 -17.01 11.13
C SER A 151 -18.10 -17.80 11.03
N THR A 152 -18.40 -18.33 9.86
CA THR A 152 -19.63 -19.09 9.60
C THR A 152 -19.44 -20.61 9.67
N ASN A 153 -18.17 -21.10 9.66
CA ASN A 153 -17.87 -22.52 9.59
C ASN A 153 -16.78 -22.93 10.60
N PRO A 154 -17.09 -23.76 11.61
CA PRO A 154 -16.14 -24.20 12.63
C PRO A 154 -15.03 -25.13 12.11
N ASP A 155 -15.21 -25.75 10.94
CA ASP A 155 -14.20 -26.61 10.28
C ASP A 155 -13.12 -25.80 9.55
N ILE A 156 -13.29 -24.49 9.44
CA ILE A 156 -12.36 -23.61 8.76
C ILE A 156 -11.57 -22.79 9.77
N ALA A 157 -10.24 -22.77 9.60
CA ALA A 157 -9.38 -21.82 10.27
C ALA A 157 -8.90 -20.72 9.30
N VAL A 158 -8.48 -19.60 9.84
CA VAL A 158 -8.00 -18.46 9.05
C VAL A 158 -6.72 -17.88 9.66
N ILE A 159 -5.86 -17.34 8.79
CA ILE A 159 -4.78 -16.44 9.18
C ILE A 159 -5.21 -15.02 8.80
N ALA A 160 -5.38 -14.14 9.80
CA ALA A 160 -5.81 -12.77 9.59
C ALA A 160 -5.31 -11.84 10.72
N SER A 161 -5.65 -10.53 10.64
CA SER A 161 -5.31 -9.54 11.66
C SER A 161 -6.10 -9.74 12.97
N ASN A 162 -5.57 -9.22 14.08
CA ASN A 162 -6.30 -9.17 15.35
C ASN A 162 -7.64 -8.42 15.23
N ASN A 163 -7.70 -7.39 14.38
CA ASN A 163 -8.94 -6.67 14.12
C ASN A 163 -10.00 -7.56 13.45
N ALA A 164 -9.59 -8.41 12.52
CA ALA A 164 -10.46 -9.38 11.89
C ALA A 164 -11.08 -10.35 12.91
N ALA A 165 -10.30 -10.77 13.93
CA ALA A 165 -10.80 -11.61 15.01
C ALA A 165 -11.97 -10.95 15.76
N LYS A 166 -11.83 -9.66 16.08
CA LYS A 166 -12.84 -8.88 16.80
C LYS A 166 -14.12 -8.71 15.97
N ILE A 167 -13.97 -8.29 14.70
CA ILE A 167 -15.10 -8.00 13.81
C ILE A 167 -15.88 -9.27 13.46
N CYS A 168 -15.17 -10.37 13.18
CA CYS A 168 -15.76 -11.63 12.78
C CYS A 168 -16.07 -12.57 13.95
N ASN A 169 -15.85 -12.13 15.20
CA ASN A 169 -16.04 -12.94 16.41
C ASN A 169 -15.31 -14.29 16.34
N LEU A 170 -14.03 -14.25 15.98
CA LEU A 170 -13.13 -15.40 15.89
C LEU A 170 -12.23 -15.47 17.12
N GLN A 171 -11.90 -16.69 17.55
CA GLN A 171 -10.99 -16.95 18.65
C GLN A 171 -9.56 -17.08 18.12
N ILE A 172 -8.65 -16.24 18.61
CA ILE A 172 -7.22 -16.35 18.35
C ILE A 172 -6.68 -17.54 19.15
N LEU A 173 -6.04 -18.49 18.47
CA LEU A 173 -5.56 -19.74 19.06
C LEU A 173 -4.07 -19.73 19.43
N ASN A 174 -3.34 -18.70 19.06
CA ASN A 174 -1.92 -18.51 19.38
C ASN A 174 -1.72 -17.17 20.11
N LYS A 175 -0.76 -17.12 21.02
CA LYS A 175 -0.45 -15.91 21.80
C LYS A 175 0.32 -14.86 21.00
N GLU A 176 1.16 -15.30 20.07
CA GLU A 176 2.01 -14.44 19.25
C GLU A 176 1.59 -14.53 17.78
N SER A 177 1.94 -13.54 16.98
CA SER A 177 1.79 -13.57 15.54
C SER A 177 2.46 -14.82 14.94
N VAL A 178 1.79 -15.44 13.96
CA VAL A 178 2.32 -16.62 13.23
C VAL A 178 3.16 -16.24 12.01
N THR A 179 3.47 -14.94 11.84
CA THR A 179 4.35 -14.46 10.77
C THR A 179 5.77 -14.99 10.95
N ASP A 180 6.40 -15.38 9.85
CA ASP A 180 7.78 -15.86 9.84
C ASP A 180 8.79 -14.77 10.23
N HIS A 181 8.45 -13.51 9.92
CA HIS A 181 9.24 -12.34 10.25
C HIS A 181 8.48 -11.44 11.24
N LYS A 182 9.09 -11.24 12.42
CA LYS A 182 8.64 -10.22 13.37
C LYS A 182 8.97 -8.85 12.77
N ASN A 183 8.21 -7.82 12.88
CA ASN A 183 8.41 -6.49 12.31
C ASN A 183 8.01 -6.34 10.82
N SER A 184 7.05 -7.10 10.35
CA SER A 184 6.40 -6.81 9.07
C SER A 184 5.64 -5.49 9.18
N LEU A 185 6.00 -4.54 8.30
CA LEU A 185 5.37 -3.22 8.22
C LEU A 185 4.85 -3.01 6.80
N THR A 186 3.65 -2.49 6.66
CA THR A 186 3.13 -2.01 5.38
C THR A 186 2.96 -0.51 5.42
N ARG A 187 3.50 0.14 4.42
CA ARG A 187 3.33 1.57 4.16
C ARG A 187 2.14 1.76 3.22
N PHE A 188 1.24 2.66 3.60
CA PHE A 188 0.07 3.04 2.83
C PHE A 188 0.19 4.51 2.43
N TRP A 189 -0.21 4.83 1.21
CA TRP A 189 -0.43 6.19 0.76
C TRP A 189 -1.85 6.64 1.02
N ILE A 190 -1.99 7.88 1.43
CA ILE A 190 -3.24 8.62 1.43
C ILE A 190 -3.26 9.45 0.15
N ILE A 191 -4.18 9.10 -0.74
CA ILE A 191 -4.32 9.80 -2.03
C ILE A 191 -5.53 10.75 -2.00
N GLY A 192 -5.39 11.87 -2.67
CA GLY A 192 -6.42 12.90 -2.76
C GLY A 192 -6.22 13.78 -3.98
N LYS A 193 -6.81 14.98 -3.95
CA LYS A 193 -6.65 16.01 -5.00
C LYS A 193 -5.76 17.18 -4.54
N GLU A 194 -5.53 17.28 -3.25
CA GLU A 194 -4.82 18.38 -2.63
C GLU A 194 -3.36 18.01 -2.41
N HIS A 195 -2.49 19.00 -2.36
CA HIS A 195 -1.11 18.83 -1.96
C HIS A 195 -0.97 18.91 -0.45
N ALA A 196 -0.09 18.10 0.14
CA ALA A 196 0.29 18.28 1.52
C ALA A 196 1.09 19.58 1.72
N ASN A 197 1.03 20.16 2.89
CA ASN A 197 1.88 21.27 3.27
C ASN A 197 3.31 20.78 3.53
N LYS A 198 4.30 21.63 3.21
CA LYS A 198 5.71 21.35 3.51
C LYS A 198 5.93 21.29 5.01
N THR A 199 6.64 20.25 5.48
CA THR A 199 6.98 20.05 6.90
C THR A 199 8.46 20.20 7.20
N GLY A 200 9.33 20.13 6.18
CA GLY A 200 10.78 20.12 6.31
C GLY A 200 11.37 18.71 6.44
N LYS A 201 10.54 17.69 6.67
CA LYS A 201 10.89 16.27 6.58
C LYS A 201 9.93 15.60 5.63
N ASP A 202 10.16 15.80 4.34
CA ASP A 202 9.22 15.43 3.29
C ASP A 202 9.86 14.47 2.29
N LYS A 203 8.99 13.74 1.58
CA LYS A 203 9.30 12.96 0.37
C LYS A 203 8.60 13.56 -0.82
N THR A 204 9.22 13.42 -1.98
CA THR A 204 8.61 13.74 -3.27
C THR A 204 8.61 12.49 -4.15
N CYS A 205 7.49 12.24 -4.79
CA CYS A 205 7.27 11.06 -5.61
C CYS A 205 6.95 11.43 -7.07
N PHE A 206 7.61 10.74 -8.00
CA PHE A 206 7.44 10.88 -9.45
C PHE A 206 7.18 9.54 -10.12
N LEU A 207 6.43 9.57 -11.24
CA LEU A 207 6.37 8.50 -12.22
C LEU A 207 7.02 8.96 -13.51
N ILE A 208 7.97 8.18 -14.02
CA ILE A 208 8.71 8.48 -15.24
C ILE A 208 8.75 7.28 -16.18
N ASN A 209 8.58 7.51 -17.48
CA ASN A 209 8.70 6.49 -18.51
C ASN A 209 9.95 6.82 -19.33
N LEU A 210 11.02 6.05 -19.18
CA LEU A 210 12.27 6.32 -19.86
C LEU A 210 12.30 5.67 -21.24
N GLU A 211 12.93 6.37 -22.18
CA GLU A 211 13.26 5.83 -23.50
C GLU A 211 14.31 4.72 -23.37
N GLN A 212 13.91 3.49 -23.68
CA GLN A 212 14.76 2.30 -23.50
C GLN A 212 15.77 2.10 -24.62
N SER A 213 15.50 2.65 -25.82
CA SER A 213 16.41 2.59 -26.95
C SER A 213 17.70 3.40 -26.74
N VAL A 214 17.69 4.31 -25.76
CA VAL A 214 18.83 5.18 -25.43
C VAL A 214 19.66 4.60 -24.29
N SER A 215 20.85 4.14 -24.61
CA SER A 215 21.79 3.63 -23.60
C SER A 215 22.09 4.68 -22.53
N GLY A 216 22.01 4.25 -21.26
CA GLY A 216 22.29 5.12 -20.10
C GLY A 216 21.15 6.07 -19.73
N SER A 217 19.93 5.92 -20.27
CA SER A 217 18.78 6.78 -19.94
C SER A 217 18.53 6.86 -18.45
N LEU A 218 18.48 5.71 -17.76
CA LEU A 218 18.26 5.68 -16.32
C LEU A 218 19.41 6.35 -15.55
N TRP A 219 20.67 6.10 -15.94
CA TRP A 219 21.83 6.75 -15.32
C TRP A 219 21.76 8.27 -15.44
N LYS A 220 21.47 8.79 -16.63
CA LYS A 220 21.33 10.24 -16.87
C LYS A 220 20.15 10.81 -16.07
N ALA A 221 19.02 10.10 -16.05
CA ALA A 221 17.84 10.52 -15.29
C ALA A 221 18.12 10.63 -13.79
N LEU A 222 18.85 9.66 -13.22
CA LEU A 222 19.22 9.67 -11.80
C LEU A 222 20.36 10.63 -11.49
N GLY A 223 21.25 10.89 -12.46
CA GLY A 223 22.39 11.81 -12.33
C GLY A 223 21.95 13.22 -11.93
N VAL A 224 20.84 13.72 -12.47
CA VAL A 224 20.35 15.08 -12.15
C VAL A 224 20.02 15.26 -10.66
N PHE A 225 19.60 14.19 -9.98
CA PHE A 225 19.35 14.21 -8.54
C PHE A 225 20.66 14.06 -7.74
N ALA A 226 21.54 13.15 -8.19
CA ALA A 226 22.82 12.89 -7.54
C ALA A 226 23.73 14.13 -7.53
N GLU A 227 23.84 14.87 -8.64
CA GLU A 227 24.62 16.09 -8.77
C GLU A 227 24.18 17.20 -7.81
N ARG A 228 22.94 17.12 -7.32
CA ARG A 228 22.35 18.06 -6.35
C ARG A 228 22.29 17.52 -4.93
N ASN A 229 22.97 16.39 -4.66
CA ASN A 229 22.94 15.70 -3.37
C ASN A 229 21.50 15.36 -2.88
N ILE A 230 20.58 15.09 -3.81
CA ILE A 230 19.21 14.67 -3.48
C ILE A 230 19.22 13.15 -3.27
N ASN A 231 18.87 12.72 -2.06
CA ASN A 231 18.80 11.30 -1.72
C ASN A 231 17.57 10.65 -2.32
N LEU A 232 17.78 9.53 -3.04
CA LEU A 232 16.74 8.68 -3.57
C LEU A 232 16.37 7.64 -2.51
N LEU A 233 15.09 7.54 -2.17
CA LEU A 233 14.56 6.66 -1.14
C LEU A 233 14.02 5.36 -1.74
N LEU A 234 13.44 5.44 -2.94
CA LEU A 234 12.88 4.30 -3.66
C LEU A 234 13.05 4.49 -5.17
N ILE A 235 13.40 3.40 -5.87
CA ILE A 235 13.32 3.28 -7.32
C ILE A 235 12.69 1.92 -7.61
N TYR A 236 11.56 1.93 -8.32
CA TYR A 236 10.87 0.70 -8.67
C TYR A 236 10.43 0.69 -10.14
N PRO A 237 10.92 -0.25 -10.96
CA PRO A 237 10.49 -0.44 -12.34
C PRO A 237 9.16 -1.21 -12.37
N CYS A 238 8.08 -0.58 -12.80
CA CYS A 238 6.78 -1.19 -12.97
C CYS A 238 6.53 -1.47 -14.47
N PRO A 239 6.37 -2.72 -14.90
CA PRO A 239 6.09 -3.03 -16.30
C PRO A 239 4.78 -2.39 -16.77
N ILE A 240 4.79 -1.79 -17.96
CA ILE A 240 3.59 -1.20 -18.58
C ILE A 240 2.78 -2.31 -19.25
N PRO A 241 1.51 -2.54 -18.83
CA PRO A 241 0.68 -3.58 -19.43
C PRO A 241 0.53 -3.41 -20.97
N GLY A 242 0.70 -4.51 -21.70
CA GLY A 242 0.55 -4.52 -23.16
C GLY A 242 1.73 -3.94 -23.93
N LYS A 243 2.78 -3.46 -23.28
CA LYS A 243 4.00 -3.00 -23.91
C LYS A 243 5.17 -3.93 -23.61
N HIS A 244 5.91 -4.30 -24.66
CA HIS A 244 7.04 -5.23 -24.53
C HIS A 244 8.24 -4.51 -23.91
N TRP A 245 8.62 -4.92 -22.67
CA TRP A 245 9.82 -4.46 -21.97
C TRP A 245 9.85 -2.96 -21.67
N GLU A 246 8.72 -2.24 -21.77
CA GLU A 246 8.61 -0.85 -21.33
C GLU A 246 8.19 -0.76 -19.84
N TYR A 247 8.74 0.23 -19.15
CA TYR A 247 8.55 0.40 -17.72
C TYR A 247 8.19 1.83 -17.35
N THR A 248 7.26 1.97 -16.42
CA THR A 248 7.11 3.18 -15.62
C THR A 248 7.99 3.04 -14.37
N PHE A 249 8.85 3.99 -14.10
CA PHE A 249 9.65 4.03 -12.88
C PHE A 249 8.96 4.89 -11.84
N LEU A 250 8.67 4.28 -10.68
CA LEU A 250 8.36 5.01 -9.47
C LEU A 250 9.67 5.46 -8.84
N ILE A 251 9.78 6.76 -8.56
CA ILE A 251 10.95 7.34 -7.88
C ILE A 251 10.44 8.13 -6.69
N GLU A 252 10.92 7.79 -5.50
CA GLU A 252 10.77 8.63 -4.30
C GLU A 252 12.11 9.23 -3.92
N LEU A 253 12.11 10.50 -3.59
CA LEU A 253 13.29 11.22 -3.14
C LEU A 253 12.99 12.04 -1.88
N ARG A 254 14.03 12.35 -1.13
CA ARG A 254 13.93 13.17 0.07
C ARG A 254 13.82 14.65 -0.31
N GLY A 255 12.88 15.34 0.30
CA GLY A 255 12.61 16.76 0.16
C GLY A 255 11.24 17.05 -0.43
N TYR A 256 10.87 18.32 -0.46
CA TYR A 256 9.58 18.80 -0.94
C TYR A 256 9.70 19.42 -2.34
N ILE A 257 8.68 19.27 -3.19
CA ILE A 257 8.71 19.71 -4.61
C ILE A 257 9.15 21.18 -4.80
N THR A 258 8.92 22.05 -3.80
CA THR A 258 9.33 23.44 -3.87
C THR A 258 10.72 23.72 -3.32
N ASP A 259 11.48 22.70 -2.92
CA ASP A 259 12.86 22.86 -2.52
C ASP A 259 13.70 23.23 -3.75
N PRO A 260 14.57 24.24 -3.68
CA PRO A 260 15.31 24.74 -4.84
C PRO A 260 16.04 23.65 -5.61
N GLY A 261 16.74 22.76 -4.91
CA GLY A 261 17.45 21.64 -5.54
C GLY A 261 16.53 20.67 -6.30
N ILE A 262 15.30 20.43 -5.79
CA ILE A 262 14.33 19.56 -6.44
C ILE A 262 13.70 20.25 -7.65
N ILE A 263 13.38 21.54 -7.56
CA ILE A 263 12.91 22.34 -8.70
C ILE A 263 13.92 22.29 -9.83
N ASP A 264 15.20 22.54 -9.52
CA ASP A 264 16.27 22.55 -10.51
C ASP A 264 16.50 21.18 -11.13
N ALA A 265 16.56 20.12 -10.30
CA ALA A 265 16.68 18.74 -10.78
C ALA A 265 15.49 18.35 -11.68
N TRP A 266 14.26 18.67 -11.28
CA TRP A 266 13.07 18.38 -12.05
C TRP A 266 13.03 19.13 -13.37
N SER A 267 13.45 20.41 -13.38
CA SER A 267 13.55 21.21 -14.61
C SER A 267 14.59 20.64 -15.57
N GLU A 268 15.75 20.24 -15.07
CA GLU A 268 16.80 19.63 -15.87
C GLU A 268 16.40 18.27 -16.40
N PHE A 269 15.84 17.40 -15.55
CA PHE A 269 15.30 16.10 -15.96
C PHE A 269 14.35 16.24 -17.16
N ARG A 270 13.46 17.21 -17.12
CA ARG A 270 12.51 17.45 -18.24
C ARG A 270 13.21 17.89 -19.53
N LYS A 271 14.33 18.62 -19.43
CA LYS A 271 15.12 19.07 -20.60
C LYS A 271 15.94 17.95 -21.24
N LEU A 272 16.23 16.87 -20.50
CA LEU A 272 16.98 15.73 -21.04
C LEU A 272 16.23 15.00 -22.18
N GLY A 273 14.92 15.17 -22.27
CA GLY A 273 14.11 14.53 -23.33
C GLY A 273 14.13 12.99 -23.30
N LEU A 274 14.48 12.39 -22.18
CA LEU A 274 14.64 10.94 -22.02
C LEU A 274 13.32 10.22 -21.72
N SER A 275 12.24 10.95 -21.51
CA SER A 275 10.94 10.38 -21.12
C SER A 275 10.04 10.26 -22.34
N LEU A 276 9.47 9.06 -22.56
CA LEU A 276 8.51 8.77 -23.63
C LEU A 276 7.20 9.57 -23.47
N ASN A 277 6.82 9.83 -22.22
CA ASN A 277 5.68 10.67 -21.84
C ASN A 277 6.17 11.76 -20.89
N PRO A 278 5.45 12.88 -20.75
CA PRO A 278 5.79 13.87 -19.76
C PRO A 278 5.91 13.20 -18.37
N PRO A 279 7.05 13.39 -17.68
CA PRO A 279 7.22 12.84 -16.33
C PRO A 279 6.17 13.45 -15.41
N ARG A 280 5.63 12.63 -14.48
CA ARG A 280 4.50 13.03 -13.65
C ARG A 280 4.91 13.18 -12.18
N PHE A 281 4.59 14.31 -11.64
CA PHE A 281 4.66 14.57 -10.20
C PHE A 281 3.42 13.97 -9.51
N ILE A 282 3.63 12.97 -8.64
CA ILE A 282 2.55 12.26 -7.95
C ILE A 282 2.23 12.90 -6.60
N GLY A 283 3.21 13.48 -5.92
CA GLY A 283 2.98 14.19 -4.66
C GLY A 283 4.25 14.49 -3.88
N SER A 284 4.14 15.45 -2.97
CA SER A 284 5.09 15.65 -1.87
C SER A 284 4.34 15.60 -0.57
N TYR A 285 4.86 14.90 0.41
CA TYR A 285 4.17 14.58 1.66
C TYR A 285 5.17 14.30 2.79
N PRO A 286 4.74 14.42 4.07
CA PRO A 286 5.60 14.15 5.22
C PRO A 286 6.19 12.74 5.20
N ASP A 287 7.49 12.63 5.44
CA ASP A 287 8.21 11.35 5.59
C ASP A 287 8.02 10.81 7.01
N VAL A 288 7.16 9.79 7.16
CA VAL A 288 6.94 9.11 8.45
C VAL A 288 7.89 7.93 8.67
N THR A 289 8.75 7.61 7.69
CA THR A 289 9.69 6.49 7.75
C THR A 289 11.11 6.93 8.14
N SER A 290 11.43 8.21 8.07
CA SER A 290 12.71 8.74 8.53
C SER A 290 12.71 8.83 10.05
N GLN A 291 13.54 8.02 10.69
CA GLN A 291 13.90 8.14 12.11
C GLN A 291 14.90 9.26 12.33
#